data_acc2bd35091021855960957a3331ddce
#
_entry.id   acc2bd35091021855960957a3331ddce
#
_cell.length_a   1.000
_cell.length_b   1.000
_cell.length_c   1.000
_cell.angle_alpha   90.00
_cell.angle_beta   90.00
_cell.angle_gamma   90.00
#
_symmetry.space_group_name_H-M   'P 1'
#
loop_
_entity.id
_entity.type
_entity.pdbx_description
1 polymer ?
#
loop_
_entity_poly.entity_id
_entity_poly.type
_entity_poly.pdbx_seq_one_letter_code
_entity_poly.pdbx_strand_id
1 'polypeptide(L)'
;MSTFNAFEMSPVPAPSEDAQPPEPFHGIYGMPMFVTVPTSDLDASVDFWTEALGFFTLFSIPGQLVHLRRWAFQDVLLVPVPQAPAPADGPSISVSFSCVLSQIDEISAACEQRRPGSVTGPRVTPWNSCEVEVITPEGVRVVLTAARPLDPHSEHAGNME
;
A
#
# COMPACT_ATOMS: atom_id res chain seq x y z
N MET A 1 27.10 19.74 0.61
CA MET A 1 25.82 19.38 1.25
C MET A 1 25.88 17.90 1.56
N SER A 2 25.54 17.48 2.79
CA SER A 2 25.41 16.06 3.12
C SER A 2 24.14 15.55 2.41
N THR A 3 24.29 14.61 1.49
CA THR A 3 23.14 13.95 0.85
C THR A 3 22.48 13.03 1.87
N PHE A 4 21.20 13.25 2.11
CA PHE A 4 20.41 12.42 3.01
C PHE A 4 20.03 11.11 2.28
N ASN A 5 20.49 9.97 2.79
CA ASN A 5 20.06 8.68 2.27
C ASN A 5 18.81 8.22 3.02
N ALA A 6 17.66 8.32 2.39
CA ALA A 6 16.37 7.94 2.99
C ALA A 6 16.31 6.46 3.42
N PHE A 7 17.05 5.57 2.75
CA PHE A 7 17.06 4.15 3.07
C PHE A 7 17.84 3.78 4.34
N GLU A 8 18.72 4.64 4.83
CA GLU A 8 19.42 4.42 6.10
C GLU A 8 18.48 4.50 7.31
N MET A 9 17.38 5.25 7.19
CA MET A 9 16.39 5.45 8.25
C MET A 9 15.05 4.77 7.96
N SER A 10 14.91 4.16 6.80
CA SER A 10 13.67 3.50 6.39
C SER A 10 13.70 2.01 6.76
N PRO A 11 12.60 1.42 7.26
CA PRO A 11 12.48 -0.02 7.37
C PRO A 11 12.43 -0.72 6.01
N VAL A 12 12.13 0.01 4.94
CA VAL A 12 12.12 -0.51 3.57
C VAL A 12 13.56 -0.65 3.10
N PRO A 13 13.99 -1.82 2.58
CA PRO A 13 15.33 -2.02 2.10
C PRO A 13 15.62 -1.19 0.84
N ALA A 14 16.90 -0.97 0.56
CA ALA A 14 17.32 -0.36 -0.69
C ALA A 14 16.77 -1.15 -1.89
N PRO A 15 16.38 -0.49 -2.99
CA PRO A 15 15.79 -1.15 -4.15
C PRO A 15 16.71 -2.21 -4.76
N SER A 16 16.22 -3.45 -4.86
CA SER A 16 16.82 -4.55 -5.60
C SER A 16 15.72 -5.50 -6.09
N GLU A 17 16.03 -6.33 -7.08
CA GLU A 17 15.06 -7.28 -7.64
C GLU A 17 14.61 -8.34 -6.61
N ASP A 18 15.47 -8.67 -5.65
CA ASP A 18 15.28 -9.68 -4.61
C ASP A 18 15.07 -9.08 -3.21
N ALA A 19 14.83 -7.76 -3.11
CA ALA A 19 14.57 -7.10 -1.84
C ALA A 19 13.41 -7.77 -1.10
N GLN A 20 13.63 -8.09 0.17
CA GLN A 20 12.60 -8.67 1.02
C GLN A 20 11.82 -7.57 1.75
N PRO A 21 10.51 -7.77 1.98
CA PRO A 21 9.72 -6.83 2.76
C PRO A 21 10.23 -6.75 4.21
N PRO A 22 10.10 -5.59 4.87
CA PRO A 22 10.44 -5.49 6.28
C PRO A 22 9.52 -6.34 7.15
N GLU A 23 10.01 -6.71 8.34
CA GLU A 23 9.21 -7.39 9.34
C GLU A 23 7.99 -6.54 9.76
N PRO A 24 6.83 -7.17 10.07
CA PRO A 24 5.65 -6.47 10.57
C PRO A 24 5.94 -5.69 11.87
N PHE A 25 5.57 -4.43 11.90
CA PHE A 25 5.74 -3.59 13.09
C PHE A 25 4.44 -3.54 13.90
N HIS A 26 4.43 -4.18 15.07
CA HIS A 26 3.28 -4.27 15.98
C HIS A 26 3.23 -3.18 17.05
N GLY A 27 4.22 -2.28 17.08
CA GLY A 27 4.27 -1.18 18.05
C GLY A 27 3.23 -0.09 17.80
N ILE A 28 3.05 0.77 18.81
CA ILE A 28 2.19 1.96 18.71
C ILE A 28 3.07 3.19 18.53
N TYR A 29 2.67 4.08 17.62
CA TYR A 29 3.38 5.34 17.39
C TYR A 29 2.96 6.42 18.38
N GLY A 30 3.90 7.30 18.74
CA GLY A 30 3.58 8.54 19.45
C GLY A 30 2.81 9.55 18.60
N MET A 31 2.95 9.49 17.27
CA MET A 31 2.21 10.29 16.29
C MET A 31 1.62 9.37 15.22
N PRO A 32 0.47 8.74 15.47
CA PRO A 32 -0.16 7.86 14.50
C PRO A 32 -0.69 8.65 13.29
N MET A 33 -0.56 8.06 12.11
CA MET A 33 -1.24 8.51 10.89
C MET A 33 -1.97 7.32 10.28
N PHE A 34 -3.24 7.49 9.95
CA PHE A 34 -4.05 6.47 9.30
C PHE A 34 -5.09 7.09 8.38
N VAL A 35 -5.53 6.30 7.40
CA VAL A 35 -6.64 6.65 6.52
C VAL A 35 -7.89 5.94 7.01
N THR A 36 -8.99 6.67 7.22
CA THR A 36 -10.28 6.08 7.56
C THR A 36 -11.03 5.72 6.28
N VAL A 37 -11.42 4.45 6.17
CA VAL A 37 -12.14 3.91 5.03
C VAL A 37 -13.50 3.40 5.50
N PRO A 38 -14.61 4.04 5.08
CA PRO A 38 -15.95 3.54 5.38
C PRO A 38 -16.26 2.29 4.53
N THR A 39 -16.87 1.29 5.13
CA THR A 39 -17.28 0.07 4.44
C THR A 39 -18.68 -0.37 4.85
N SER A 40 -19.45 -0.89 3.91
CA SER A 40 -20.76 -1.52 4.19
C SER A 40 -20.66 -3.00 4.56
N ASP A 41 -19.48 -3.62 4.37
CA ASP A 41 -19.20 -5.02 4.71
C ASP A 41 -17.79 -5.11 5.33
N LEU A 42 -17.74 -5.02 6.66
CA LEU A 42 -16.47 -4.97 7.40
C LEU A 42 -15.66 -6.27 7.23
N ASP A 43 -16.32 -7.42 7.24
CA ASP A 43 -15.64 -8.72 7.17
C ASP A 43 -15.04 -8.94 5.78
N ALA A 44 -15.78 -8.66 4.71
CA ALA A 44 -15.27 -8.76 3.34
C ALA A 44 -14.14 -7.76 3.09
N SER A 45 -14.20 -6.56 3.65
CA SER A 45 -13.14 -5.56 3.57
C SER A 45 -11.88 -6.03 4.28
N VAL A 46 -11.98 -6.46 5.53
CA VAL A 46 -10.83 -6.99 6.29
C VAL A 46 -10.16 -8.14 5.52
N ASP A 47 -10.95 -9.07 5.00
CA ASP A 47 -10.47 -10.21 4.23
C ASP A 47 -9.68 -9.77 2.98
N PHE A 48 -10.20 -8.79 2.24
CA PHE A 48 -9.50 -8.27 1.07
C PHE A 48 -8.18 -7.56 1.42
N TRP A 49 -8.22 -6.68 2.44
CA TRP A 49 -7.04 -5.92 2.83
C TRP A 49 -5.94 -6.80 3.43
N THR A 50 -6.30 -7.85 4.19
CA THR A 50 -5.32 -8.74 4.80
C THR A 50 -4.77 -9.75 3.81
N GLU A 51 -5.63 -10.43 3.08
CA GLU A 51 -5.24 -11.57 2.24
C GLU A 51 -4.75 -11.18 0.84
N ALA A 52 -5.10 -9.99 0.34
CA ALA A 52 -4.68 -9.53 -0.98
C ALA A 52 -3.65 -8.39 -0.93
N LEU A 53 -3.88 -7.36 -0.09
CA LEU A 53 -3.01 -6.20 0.01
C LEU A 53 -1.86 -6.36 1.02
N GLY A 54 -1.84 -7.46 1.78
CA GLY A 54 -0.77 -7.80 2.72
C GLY A 54 -0.76 -6.96 4.00
N PHE A 55 -1.93 -6.50 4.43
CA PHE A 55 -2.12 -5.88 5.74
C PHE A 55 -2.32 -6.95 6.81
N PHE A 56 -2.17 -6.56 8.07
CA PHE A 56 -2.57 -7.39 9.21
C PHE A 56 -3.43 -6.58 10.17
N THR A 57 -4.29 -7.26 10.93
CA THR A 57 -5.09 -6.62 11.96
C THR A 57 -4.22 -6.27 13.15
N LEU A 58 -4.01 -4.97 13.37
CA LEU A 58 -3.29 -4.48 14.56
C LEU A 58 -4.20 -4.45 15.78
N PHE A 59 -5.45 -4.03 15.57
CA PHE A 59 -6.44 -3.86 16.64
C PHE A 59 -7.86 -3.88 16.06
N SER A 60 -8.83 -4.37 16.83
CA SER A 60 -10.25 -4.31 16.44
C SER A 60 -11.16 -4.06 17.63
N ILE A 61 -12.27 -3.35 17.38
CA ILE A 61 -13.43 -3.26 18.25
C ILE A 61 -14.59 -3.90 17.49
N PRO A 62 -15.13 -5.05 17.96
CA PRO A 62 -16.15 -5.79 17.24
C PRO A 62 -17.33 -4.90 16.81
N GLY A 63 -17.67 -4.93 15.52
CA GLY A 63 -18.78 -4.18 14.94
C GLY A 63 -18.60 -2.65 14.89
N GLN A 64 -17.44 -2.11 15.28
CA GLN A 64 -17.19 -0.66 15.32
C GLN A 64 -16.04 -0.23 14.42
N LEU A 65 -14.92 -0.94 14.47
CA LEU A 65 -13.76 -0.61 13.63
C LEU A 65 -12.75 -1.76 13.60
N VAL A 66 -11.94 -1.79 12.54
CA VAL A 66 -10.73 -2.60 12.47
C VAL A 66 -9.57 -1.72 12.03
N HIS A 67 -8.50 -1.70 12.83
CA HIS A 67 -7.26 -1.02 12.52
C HIS A 67 -6.31 -2.00 11.83
N LEU A 68 -6.05 -1.76 10.59
CA LEU A 68 -5.13 -2.54 9.76
C LEU A 68 -3.81 -1.81 9.60
N ARG A 69 -2.72 -2.59 9.57
CA ARG A 69 -1.37 -2.09 9.27
C ARG A 69 -0.69 -3.01 8.27
N ARG A 70 0.07 -2.44 7.36
CA ARG A 70 0.96 -3.20 6.46
C ARG A 70 2.40 -3.15 6.96
N TRP A 71 3.05 -2.00 6.87
CA TRP A 71 4.38 -1.71 7.41
C TRP A 71 4.30 -0.55 8.39
N ALA A 72 5.42 -0.18 9.01
CA ALA A 72 5.47 1.01 9.86
C ALA A 72 4.91 2.24 9.12
N PHE A 73 3.99 2.96 9.73
CA PHE A 73 3.29 4.15 9.21
C PHE A 73 2.37 3.90 8.00
N GLN A 74 2.00 2.66 7.71
CA GLN A 74 1.03 2.31 6.66
C GLN A 74 -0.24 1.74 7.30
N ASP A 75 -1.04 2.63 7.85
CA ASP A 75 -2.21 2.29 8.66
C ASP A 75 -3.53 2.68 7.98
N VAL A 76 -4.51 1.79 8.07
CA VAL A 76 -5.88 1.99 7.60
C VAL A 76 -6.86 1.64 8.71
N LEU A 77 -7.88 2.47 8.89
CA LEU A 77 -8.98 2.24 9.82
C LEU A 77 -10.25 1.94 9.03
N LEU A 78 -10.69 0.69 9.04
CA LEU A 78 -11.98 0.29 8.45
C LEU A 78 -13.10 0.57 9.44
N VAL A 79 -14.13 1.31 9.01
CA VAL A 79 -15.26 1.71 9.84
C VAL A 79 -16.56 1.30 9.16
N PRO A 80 -17.42 0.47 9.80
CA PRO A 80 -18.69 0.07 9.22
C PRO A 80 -19.65 1.25 9.11
N VAL A 81 -20.31 1.36 7.97
CA VAL A 81 -21.38 2.32 7.70
C VAL A 81 -22.57 1.59 7.06
N PRO A 82 -23.81 2.03 7.27
CA PRO A 82 -24.99 1.37 6.69
C PRO A 82 -24.97 1.28 5.16
N GLN A 83 -24.36 2.27 4.52
CA GLN A 83 -24.17 2.31 3.08
C GLN A 83 -22.87 3.05 2.79
N ALA A 84 -21.92 2.35 2.18
CA ALA A 84 -20.70 3.00 1.70
C ALA A 84 -21.04 4.04 0.62
N PRO A 85 -20.38 5.21 0.60
CA PRO A 85 -20.57 6.18 -0.47
C PRO A 85 -20.29 5.51 -1.81
N ALA A 86 -21.26 5.57 -2.75
CA ALA A 86 -20.99 5.14 -4.11
C ALA A 86 -19.87 6.03 -4.67
N PRO A 87 -18.88 5.47 -5.38
CA PRO A 87 -17.89 6.29 -6.05
C PRO A 87 -18.62 7.12 -7.12
N ALA A 88 -18.68 8.43 -6.92
CA ALA A 88 -19.05 9.35 -7.97
C ALA A 88 -17.89 9.36 -8.98
N ASP A 89 -18.15 9.13 -10.26
CA ASP A 89 -17.20 9.24 -11.39
C ASP A 89 -15.72 8.83 -11.15
N GLY A 90 -15.48 7.90 -10.23
CA GLY A 90 -14.16 7.40 -9.83
C GLY A 90 -13.85 7.64 -8.35
N PRO A 91 -12.78 6.98 -7.84
CA PRO A 91 -12.38 7.12 -6.44
C PRO A 91 -11.94 8.55 -6.15
N SER A 92 -12.54 9.18 -5.14
CA SER A 92 -12.23 10.55 -4.72
C SER A 92 -10.88 10.66 -3.98
N ILE A 93 -10.37 9.56 -3.46
CA ILE A 93 -9.11 9.47 -2.70
C ILE A 93 -8.25 8.35 -3.28
N SER A 94 -6.98 8.64 -3.49
CA SER A 94 -5.94 7.66 -3.81
C SER A 94 -4.93 7.62 -2.66
N VAL A 95 -4.60 6.42 -2.21
CA VAL A 95 -3.62 6.21 -1.15
C VAL A 95 -2.48 5.36 -1.70
N SER A 96 -1.24 5.85 -1.54
CA SER A 96 -0.06 5.09 -1.95
C SER A 96 0.60 4.43 -0.76
N PHE A 97 0.90 3.14 -0.88
CA PHE A 97 1.67 2.38 0.09
C PHE A 97 2.93 1.83 -0.57
N SER A 98 4.05 1.87 0.16
CA SER A 98 5.28 1.28 -0.31
C SER A 98 5.20 -0.25 -0.37
N CYS A 99 5.81 -0.84 -1.37
CA CYS A 99 6.10 -2.27 -1.45
C CYS A 99 7.52 -2.47 -2.00
N VAL A 100 7.96 -3.71 -2.12
CA VAL A 100 9.19 -4.08 -2.81
C VAL A 100 8.87 -4.75 -4.14
N LEU A 101 9.82 -4.73 -5.08
CA LEU A 101 9.60 -5.26 -6.44
C LEU A 101 9.13 -6.72 -6.42
N SER A 102 9.71 -7.54 -5.54
CA SER A 102 9.35 -8.95 -5.39
C SER A 102 7.89 -9.22 -4.99
N GLN A 103 7.17 -8.21 -4.47
CA GLN A 103 5.76 -8.34 -4.04
C GLN A 103 4.75 -7.92 -5.12
N ILE A 104 5.16 -7.19 -6.15
CA ILE A 104 4.24 -6.58 -7.13
C ILE A 104 3.36 -7.63 -7.81
N ASP A 105 3.95 -8.70 -8.33
CA ASP A 105 3.21 -9.73 -9.06
C ASP A 105 2.31 -10.56 -8.14
N GLU A 106 2.78 -10.90 -6.94
CA GLU A 106 2.01 -11.63 -5.94
C GLU A 106 0.77 -10.86 -5.49
N ILE A 107 0.94 -9.58 -5.12
CA ILE A 107 -0.17 -8.72 -4.70
C ILE A 107 -1.16 -8.53 -5.85
N SER A 108 -0.66 -8.30 -7.07
CA SER A 108 -1.52 -8.14 -8.26
C SER A 108 -2.38 -9.39 -8.48
N ALA A 109 -1.77 -10.57 -8.44
CA ALA A 109 -2.48 -11.83 -8.61
C ALA A 109 -3.51 -12.09 -7.49
N ALA A 110 -3.14 -11.82 -6.23
CA ALA A 110 -4.04 -11.99 -5.10
C ALA A 110 -5.25 -11.05 -5.16
N CYS A 111 -5.04 -9.79 -5.53
CA CYS A 111 -6.12 -8.81 -5.71
C CYS A 111 -7.05 -9.20 -6.86
N GLU A 112 -6.49 -9.57 -8.01
CA GLU A 112 -7.28 -9.98 -9.19
C GLU A 112 -8.09 -11.26 -8.91
N GLN A 113 -7.52 -12.21 -8.18
CA GLN A 113 -8.22 -13.45 -7.80
C GLN A 113 -9.42 -13.15 -6.88
N ARG A 114 -9.29 -12.24 -5.92
CA ARG A 114 -10.36 -11.91 -4.97
C ARG A 114 -11.40 -10.95 -5.53
N ARG A 115 -10.98 -10.07 -6.41
CA ARG A 115 -11.84 -9.09 -7.07
C ARG A 115 -11.43 -8.90 -8.53
N PRO A 116 -11.94 -9.73 -9.44
CA PRO A 116 -11.63 -9.63 -10.87
C PRO A 116 -11.91 -8.23 -11.43
N GLY A 117 -10.96 -7.68 -12.20
CA GLY A 117 -11.02 -6.35 -12.78
C GLY A 117 -10.69 -5.20 -11.80
N SER A 118 -10.17 -5.52 -10.62
CA SER A 118 -9.78 -4.49 -9.64
C SER A 118 -8.35 -3.97 -9.84
N VAL A 119 -7.54 -4.64 -10.64
CA VAL A 119 -6.10 -4.36 -10.79
C VAL A 119 -5.80 -3.66 -12.11
N THR A 120 -4.96 -2.63 -12.06
CA THR A 120 -4.39 -1.97 -13.25
C THR A 120 -2.86 -1.91 -13.11
N GLY A 121 -2.16 -2.35 -14.13
CA GLY A 121 -0.68 -2.44 -14.14
C GLY A 121 -0.21 -3.89 -14.03
N PRO A 122 1.06 -4.14 -13.61
CA PRO A 122 2.05 -3.16 -13.17
C PRO A 122 2.56 -2.22 -14.27
N ARG A 123 3.03 -1.03 -13.87
CA ARG A 123 3.64 -0.06 -14.80
C ARG A 123 4.89 0.56 -14.20
N VAL A 124 5.86 0.85 -15.06
CA VAL A 124 7.04 1.65 -14.69
C VAL A 124 6.71 3.13 -14.81
N THR A 125 7.07 3.91 -13.81
CA THR A 125 6.83 5.35 -13.78
C THR A 125 8.06 6.17 -14.19
N PRO A 126 7.88 7.44 -14.59
CA PRO A 126 9.01 8.34 -14.88
C PRO A 126 9.93 8.60 -13.69
N TRP A 127 9.44 8.44 -12.45
CA TRP A 127 10.21 8.61 -11.21
C TRP A 127 10.84 7.31 -10.71
N ASN A 128 11.08 6.35 -11.61
CA ASN A 128 11.78 5.10 -11.38
C ASN A 128 11.15 4.20 -10.30
N SER A 129 9.82 4.12 -10.28
CA SER A 129 9.10 3.10 -9.52
C SER A 129 8.38 2.10 -10.43
N CYS A 130 8.03 0.94 -9.87
CA CYS A 130 7.04 0.04 -10.41
C CYS A 130 5.77 0.16 -9.57
N GLU A 131 4.63 0.40 -10.21
CA GLU A 131 3.36 0.63 -9.53
C GLU A 131 2.28 -0.30 -10.03
N VAL A 132 1.45 -0.74 -9.08
CA VAL A 132 0.17 -1.40 -9.37
C VAL A 132 -0.95 -0.65 -8.66
N GLU A 133 -2.04 -0.43 -9.37
CA GLU A 133 -3.23 0.23 -8.86
C GLU A 133 -4.32 -0.80 -8.59
N VAL A 134 -4.94 -0.70 -7.43
CA VAL A 134 -6.01 -1.61 -6.98
C VAL A 134 -7.22 -0.80 -6.52
N ILE A 135 -8.41 -1.15 -6.99
CA ILE A 135 -9.67 -0.62 -6.48
C ILE A 135 -10.22 -1.61 -5.45
N THR A 136 -10.27 -1.19 -4.20
CA THR A 136 -10.77 -2.02 -3.08
C THR A 136 -12.29 -2.24 -3.15
N PRO A 137 -12.86 -3.18 -2.38
CA PRO A 137 -14.31 -3.37 -2.32
C PRO A 137 -15.08 -2.09 -1.97
N GLU A 138 -14.50 -1.23 -1.14
CA GLU A 138 -15.08 0.05 -0.71
C GLU A 138 -14.91 1.17 -1.75
N GLY A 139 -14.23 0.89 -2.87
CA GLY A 139 -13.98 1.86 -3.93
C GLY A 139 -12.78 2.78 -3.66
N VAL A 140 -11.91 2.45 -2.72
CA VAL A 140 -10.65 3.19 -2.50
C VAL A 140 -9.65 2.81 -3.58
N ARG A 141 -8.99 3.80 -4.14
CA ARG A 141 -7.86 3.60 -5.05
C ARG A 141 -6.57 3.47 -4.24
N VAL A 142 -6.04 2.27 -4.19
CA VAL A 142 -4.76 1.95 -3.57
C VAL A 142 -3.69 1.85 -4.65
N VAL A 143 -2.56 2.52 -4.46
CA VAL A 143 -1.39 2.40 -5.33
C VAL A 143 -0.26 1.75 -4.52
N LEU A 144 0.15 0.55 -4.93
CA LEU A 144 1.35 -0.09 -4.38
C LEU A 144 2.54 0.38 -5.23
N THR A 145 3.51 1.01 -4.58
CA THR A 145 4.68 1.59 -5.26
C THR A 145 5.98 0.96 -4.75
N ALA A 146 6.75 0.40 -5.65
CA ALA A 146 8.06 -0.18 -5.39
C ALA A 146 9.14 0.64 -6.09
N ALA A 147 10.12 1.15 -5.33
CA ALA A 147 11.28 1.79 -5.91
C ALA A 147 12.11 0.76 -6.71
N ARG A 148 12.63 1.16 -7.86
CA ARG A 148 13.50 0.35 -8.72
C ARG A 148 14.96 0.72 -8.50
N PRO A 149 15.90 -0.22 -8.68
CA PRO A 149 17.32 0.11 -8.72
C PRO A 149 17.58 1.22 -9.72
N LEU A 150 18.46 2.16 -9.37
CA LEU A 150 18.91 3.17 -10.31
C LEU A 150 19.81 2.53 -11.35
N ASP A 151 19.52 2.76 -12.62
CA ASP A 151 20.48 2.46 -13.67
C ASP A 151 21.65 3.46 -13.57
N PRO A 152 22.90 2.99 -13.30
CA PRO A 152 24.06 3.87 -13.18
C PRO A 152 24.34 4.70 -14.44
N HIS A 153 23.75 4.30 -15.58
CA HIS A 153 23.90 4.97 -16.87
C HIS A 153 22.70 5.86 -17.24
N SER A 154 21.67 5.96 -16.36
CA SER A 154 20.50 6.79 -16.62
C SER A 154 20.77 8.26 -16.27
N GLU A 155 20.16 9.17 -17.03
CA GLU A 155 20.23 10.62 -16.75
C GLU A 155 19.71 11.03 -15.36
N HIS A 156 18.97 10.15 -14.69
CA HIS A 156 18.42 10.37 -13.33
C HIS A 156 19.44 10.13 -12.21
N ALA A 157 20.54 9.42 -12.48
CA ALA A 157 21.61 9.20 -11.52
C ALA A 157 22.40 10.48 -11.18
N GLY A 158 22.37 11.48 -12.06
CA GLY A 158 23.10 12.74 -11.89
C GLY A 158 22.41 13.80 -11.01
N ASN A 159 21.14 13.65 -10.69
CA ASN A 159 20.37 14.64 -9.91
C ASN A 159 20.21 14.31 -8.43
N MET A 160 20.80 13.22 -7.95
CA MET A 160 20.74 12.77 -6.55
C MET A 160 22.08 12.87 -5.82
N GLU A 161 23.11 13.57 -6.41
CA GLU A 161 24.35 13.92 -5.74
C GLU A 161 24.27 15.27 -5.01
#